data_0a347b872d2f6df41d67dbdf592c9f93
#
_entry.id   0a347b872d2f6df41d67dbdf592c9f93
#
_cell.length_a   1.000
_cell.length_b   1.000
_cell.length_c   1.000
_cell.angle_alpha   90.00
_cell.angle_beta   90.00
_cell.angle_gamma   90.00
#
_symmetry.space_group_name_H-M   'P 1'
#
loop_
_entity.id
_entity.type
_entity.pdbx_description
1 polymer ?
#
loop_
_entity_poly.entity_id
_entity_poly.type
_entity_poly.pdbx_seq_one_letter_code
_entity_poly.pdbx_strand_id
1 'polypeptide(L)'
;SLLDDELAHWRDAGRVAELWWRDDDAVAETPALDRLLTLQQDTGVPLALAVVPARATAGLAGRLAAAPGVSILQHGYGHVNHAFDGGKKCELGPERPPMVVLGELATGTMALERLFAAPAFAGRRLPVLVPPWNRIAPGLVPALPEIGFAGLSTYGPRQRPEPVRGLRQINTHVDLIDWKGGGGFVGENIALALLIDALAAARTRDATAVGVLSHHLVMDEGTWDFLRSLWEKISVKPGLRMSAAQELFASREARV
;
A
#
# COMPACT_ATOMS: atom_id res chain seq x y z
N SER A 1 9.67 24.64 -7.20
CA SER A 1 8.34 24.08 -7.55
C SER A 1 7.46 24.02 -6.31
N LEU A 2 6.14 23.91 -6.49
CA LEU A 2 5.19 23.81 -5.37
C LEU A 2 5.55 22.66 -4.40
N LEU A 3 6.08 21.56 -4.91
CA LEU A 3 6.57 20.48 -4.05
C LEU A 3 7.81 20.92 -3.24
N ASP A 4 8.74 21.67 -3.84
CA ASP A 4 9.91 22.18 -3.11
C ASP A 4 9.51 23.19 -2.03
N ASP A 5 8.48 23.97 -2.29
CA ASP A 5 7.94 24.95 -1.34
C ASP A 5 7.28 24.23 -0.14
N GLU A 6 6.50 23.17 -0.40
CA GLU A 6 5.94 22.36 0.70
C GLU A 6 7.03 21.64 1.50
N LEU A 7 8.07 21.10 0.84
CA LEU A 7 9.20 20.48 1.55
C LEU A 7 10.03 21.50 2.34
N ALA A 8 10.07 22.78 1.90
CA ALA A 8 10.67 23.84 2.71
C ALA A 8 9.88 24.04 4.02
N HIS A 9 8.55 24.08 3.97
CA HIS A 9 7.73 24.16 5.19
C HIS A 9 7.97 22.99 6.17
N TRP A 10 8.21 21.77 5.66
CA TRP A 10 8.59 20.65 6.52
C TRP A 10 9.93 20.88 7.23
N ARG A 11 10.94 21.37 6.49
CA ARG A 11 12.26 21.69 7.06
C ARG A 11 12.20 22.83 8.08
N ASP A 12 11.43 23.88 7.77
CA ASP A 12 11.23 25.03 8.66
C ASP A 12 10.54 24.62 9.97
N ALA A 13 9.69 23.58 9.90
CA ALA A 13 9.10 22.95 11.08
C ALA A 13 10.06 21.97 11.82
N GLY A 14 11.31 21.84 11.38
CA GLY A 14 12.28 20.88 11.95
C GLY A 14 11.92 19.41 11.72
N ARG A 15 11.13 19.11 10.67
CA ARG A 15 10.58 17.78 10.39
C ARG A 15 10.96 17.27 9.01
N VAL A 16 10.92 15.96 8.84
CA VAL A 16 11.16 15.27 7.57
C VAL A 16 9.84 14.70 7.08
N ALA A 17 9.48 14.95 5.82
CA ALA A 17 8.34 14.34 5.19
C ALA A 17 8.63 12.86 4.89
N GLU A 18 7.71 11.97 5.20
CA GLU A 18 7.84 10.54 4.90
C GLU A 18 6.91 10.17 3.75
N LEU A 19 7.46 9.50 2.73
CA LEU A 19 6.70 8.85 1.67
C LEU A 19 6.88 7.35 1.70
N TRP A 20 5.89 6.62 1.18
CA TRP A 20 5.97 5.19 0.94
C TRP A 20 5.20 4.80 -0.30
N TRP A 21 5.53 3.65 -0.85
CA TRP A 21 4.96 3.15 -2.09
C TRP A 21 4.24 1.82 -1.87
N ARG A 22 2.96 1.76 -2.27
CA ARG A 22 2.16 0.53 -2.29
C ARG A 22 1.65 0.27 -3.70
N ASP A 23 1.78 -0.97 -4.15
CA ASP A 23 1.19 -1.45 -5.39
C ASP A 23 0.22 -2.59 -5.08
N ASP A 24 -0.98 -2.54 -5.66
CA ASP A 24 -2.06 -3.48 -5.35
C ASP A 24 -2.28 -4.50 -6.49
N ASP A 25 -3.06 -5.55 -6.21
CA ASP A 25 -3.57 -6.58 -7.13
C ASP A 25 -2.55 -7.63 -7.62
N ALA A 26 -1.41 -7.80 -6.96
CA ALA A 26 -0.45 -8.81 -7.38
C ALA A 26 -1.00 -10.24 -7.21
N VAL A 27 -0.91 -11.05 -8.29
CA VAL A 27 -1.39 -12.44 -8.30
C VAL A 27 -0.41 -13.42 -8.93
N ALA A 28 0.34 -13.03 -9.95
CA ALA A 28 1.20 -13.90 -10.72
C ALA A 28 2.41 -13.17 -11.31
N GLU A 29 3.37 -13.92 -11.81
CA GLU A 29 4.44 -13.41 -12.66
C GLU A 29 3.87 -12.89 -13.98
N THR A 30 4.12 -11.62 -14.27
CA THR A 30 3.65 -10.94 -15.48
C THR A 30 4.72 -9.98 -16.00
N PRO A 31 4.72 -9.61 -17.28
CA PRO A 31 5.61 -8.56 -17.78
C PRO A 31 5.45 -7.23 -17.03
N ALA A 32 4.24 -6.91 -16.59
CA ALA A 32 3.96 -5.71 -15.79
C ALA A 32 4.61 -5.79 -14.40
N LEU A 33 4.57 -6.96 -13.74
CA LEU A 33 5.29 -7.20 -12.49
C LEU A 33 6.81 -7.08 -12.70
N ASP A 34 7.35 -7.64 -13.77
CA ASP A 34 8.78 -7.52 -14.09
C ASP A 34 9.20 -6.06 -14.25
N ARG A 35 8.39 -5.25 -14.93
CA ARG A 35 8.60 -3.81 -15.09
C ARG A 35 8.55 -3.08 -13.74
N LEU A 36 7.60 -3.43 -12.87
CA LEU A 36 7.49 -2.88 -11.53
C LEU A 36 8.73 -3.18 -10.67
N LEU A 37 9.19 -4.42 -10.69
CA LEU A 37 10.38 -4.85 -9.95
C LEU A 37 11.66 -4.21 -10.51
N THR A 38 11.76 -4.04 -11.82
CA THR A 38 12.87 -3.29 -12.46
C THR A 38 12.87 -1.85 -12.00
N LEU A 39 11.71 -1.17 -12.01
CA LEU A 39 11.60 0.20 -11.51
C LEU A 39 12.00 0.31 -10.04
N GLN A 40 11.57 -0.64 -9.21
CA GLN A 40 11.96 -0.71 -7.80
C GLN A 40 13.48 -0.86 -7.64
N GLN A 41 14.11 -1.74 -8.41
CA GLN A 41 15.56 -1.96 -8.38
C GLN A 41 16.36 -0.75 -8.86
N ASP A 42 15.95 -0.16 -10.00
CA ASP A 42 16.62 1.00 -10.59
C ASP A 42 16.62 2.23 -9.67
N THR A 43 15.50 2.44 -8.96
CA THR A 43 15.32 3.62 -8.09
C THR A 43 15.72 3.37 -6.64
N GLY A 44 15.82 2.12 -6.22
CA GLY A 44 16.06 1.72 -4.83
C GLY A 44 14.91 2.07 -3.86
N VAL A 45 13.76 2.54 -4.37
CA VAL A 45 12.61 2.92 -3.54
C VAL A 45 11.93 1.66 -3.00
N PRO A 46 11.75 1.54 -1.66
CA PRO A 46 11.08 0.39 -1.08
C PRO A 46 9.63 0.26 -1.58
N LEU A 47 9.25 -0.95 -1.98
CA LEU A 47 7.91 -1.27 -2.48
C LEU A 47 7.16 -2.15 -1.50
N ALA A 48 5.91 -1.81 -1.20
CA ALA A 48 4.96 -2.69 -0.53
C ALA A 48 3.98 -3.24 -1.56
N LEU A 49 4.03 -4.55 -1.80
CA LEU A 49 3.20 -5.23 -2.78
C LEU A 49 2.04 -5.95 -2.08
N ALA A 50 0.81 -5.54 -2.38
CA ALA A 50 -0.39 -6.17 -1.85
C ALA A 50 -0.80 -7.35 -2.74
N VAL A 51 -0.69 -8.56 -2.19
CA VAL A 51 -0.89 -9.84 -2.88
C VAL A 51 -2.25 -10.41 -2.56
N VAL A 52 -3.01 -10.83 -3.58
CA VAL A 52 -4.32 -11.50 -3.44
C VAL A 52 -4.12 -12.98 -3.13
N PRO A 53 -4.38 -13.46 -1.89
CA PRO A 53 -3.96 -14.77 -1.43
C PRO A 53 -4.51 -15.94 -2.25
N ALA A 54 -5.82 -15.92 -2.54
CA ALA A 54 -6.49 -17.01 -3.24
C ALA A 54 -6.07 -17.17 -4.70
N ARG A 55 -5.33 -16.19 -5.25
CA ARG A 55 -4.92 -16.15 -6.67
C ARG A 55 -3.40 -16.12 -6.85
N ALA A 56 -2.65 -16.06 -5.75
CA ALA A 56 -1.20 -15.95 -5.79
C ALA A 56 -0.55 -17.25 -6.29
N THR A 57 0.39 -17.15 -7.23
CA THR A 57 1.08 -18.29 -7.86
C THR A 57 2.47 -18.53 -7.27
N ALA A 58 3.00 -19.74 -7.44
CA ALA A 58 4.39 -20.06 -7.11
C ALA A 58 5.39 -19.22 -7.96
N GLY A 59 5.03 -18.89 -9.20
CA GLY A 59 5.83 -18.03 -10.08
C GLY A 59 5.97 -16.61 -9.51
N LEU A 60 4.91 -16.03 -8.93
CA LEU A 60 5.00 -14.77 -8.19
C LEU A 60 6.05 -14.86 -7.07
N ALA A 61 6.00 -15.92 -6.25
CA ALA A 61 6.98 -16.10 -5.18
C ALA A 61 8.42 -16.23 -5.75
N GLY A 62 8.59 -16.99 -6.84
CA GLY A 62 9.88 -17.11 -7.51
C GLY A 62 10.44 -15.76 -7.96
N ARG A 63 9.61 -14.90 -8.56
CA ARG A 63 10.03 -13.56 -8.97
C ARG A 63 10.38 -12.65 -7.78
N LEU A 64 9.57 -12.66 -6.73
CA LEU A 64 9.78 -11.83 -5.55
C LEU A 64 10.97 -12.28 -4.69
N ALA A 65 11.41 -13.53 -4.78
CA ALA A 65 12.60 -14.01 -4.06
C ALA A 65 13.87 -13.22 -4.45
N ALA A 66 13.97 -12.78 -5.70
CA ALA A 66 15.08 -12.00 -6.23
C ALA A 66 14.93 -10.48 -6.03
N ALA A 67 13.87 -10.01 -5.36
CA ALA A 67 13.57 -8.59 -5.16
C ALA A 67 13.52 -8.22 -3.66
N PRO A 68 14.66 -8.12 -2.95
CA PRO A 68 14.70 -7.94 -1.49
C PRO A 68 14.09 -6.63 -1.01
N GLY A 69 14.00 -5.60 -1.86
CA GLY A 69 13.38 -4.30 -1.55
C GLY A 69 11.85 -4.30 -1.55
N VAL A 70 11.20 -5.48 -1.71
CA VAL A 70 9.75 -5.63 -1.77
C VAL A 70 9.23 -6.26 -0.49
N SER A 71 8.32 -5.57 0.22
CA SER A 71 7.51 -6.12 1.31
C SER A 71 6.23 -6.73 0.77
N ILE A 72 5.70 -7.75 1.42
CA ILE A 72 4.49 -8.46 1.01
C ILE A 72 3.39 -8.17 2.03
N LEU A 73 2.28 -7.61 1.55
CA LEU A 73 1.06 -7.34 2.30
C LEU A 73 -0.06 -8.24 1.80
N GLN A 74 -1.07 -8.48 2.62
CA GLN A 74 -2.24 -9.28 2.23
C GLN A 74 -3.32 -8.40 1.63
N HIS A 75 -3.72 -8.66 0.37
CA HIS A 75 -4.79 -7.94 -0.34
C HIS A 75 -6.11 -8.71 -0.25
N GLY A 76 -6.86 -8.50 0.84
CA GLY A 76 -8.08 -9.23 1.10
C GLY A 76 -7.88 -10.75 1.11
N TYR A 77 -8.78 -11.47 0.42
CA TYR A 77 -8.68 -12.90 0.20
C TYR A 77 -8.68 -13.27 -1.28
N GLY A 78 -9.78 -13.03 -2.01
CA GLY A 78 -9.97 -13.43 -3.40
C GLY A 78 -10.13 -12.28 -4.38
N HIS A 79 -10.23 -11.05 -3.86
CA HIS A 79 -10.55 -9.84 -4.62
C HIS A 79 -11.89 -9.95 -5.36
N VAL A 80 -12.92 -10.48 -4.65
CA VAL A 80 -14.27 -10.70 -5.18
C VAL A 80 -15.21 -9.64 -4.64
N ASN A 81 -15.98 -9.02 -5.55
CA ASN A 81 -17.01 -8.07 -5.15
C ASN A 81 -18.24 -8.79 -4.57
N HIS A 82 -18.61 -8.45 -3.35
CA HIS A 82 -19.82 -8.96 -2.68
C HIS A 82 -20.85 -7.88 -2.39
N ALA A 83 -20.61 -6.63 -2.83
CA ALA A 83 -21.61 -5.57 -2.69
C ALA A 83 -22.86 -5.87 -3.56
N PHE A 84 -24.03 -5.47 -3.06
CA PHE A 84 -25.25 -5.54 -3.83
C PHE A 84 -25.20 -4.69 -5.11
N ASP A 85 -26.06 -4.98 -6.07
CA ASP A 85 -26.17 -4.24 -7.33
C ASP A 85 -26.31 -2.74 -7.10
N GLY A 86 -25.49 -1.96 -7.83
CA GLY A 86 -25.40 -0.51 -7.68
C GLY A 86 -24.55 -0.02 -6.49
N GLY A 87 -24.09 -0.91 -5.60
CA GLY A 87 -23.17 -0.60 -4.50
C GLY A 87 -21.73 -0.39 -4.97
N LYS A 88 -20.92 0.28 -4.14
CA LYS A 88 -19.47 0.36 -4.38
C LYS A 88 -18.83 -1.00 -4.15
N LYS A 89 -18.03 -1.48 -5.12
CA LYS A 89 -17.33 -2.76 -5.01
C LYS A 89 -16.65 -2.90 -3.64
N CYS A 90 -16.88 -4.02 -2.96
CA CYS A 90 -16.31 -4.33 -1.65
C CYS A 90 -16.25 -5.85 -1.46
N GLU A 91 -15.09 -6.36 -1.03
CA GLU A 91 -14.94 -7.75 -0.61
C GLU A 91 -15.26 -7.91 0.88
N LEU A 92 -14.83 -6.96 1.68
CA LEU A 92 -14.90 -6.97 3.14
C LEU A 92 -16.06 -6.08 3.63
N GLY A 93 -17.19 -6.13 2.94
CA GLY A 93 -18.39 -5.35 3.22
C GLY A 93 -19.30 -6.00 4.28
N PRO A 94 -20.37 -5.28 4.66
CA PRO A 94 -21.35 -5.78 5.65
C PRO A 94 -22.34 -6.80 5.06
N GLU A 95 -22.30 -7.06 3.75
CA GLU A 95 -23.24 -7.94 3.05
C GLU A 95 -23.04 -9.43 3.37
N ARG A 96 -21.90 -9.74 4.01
CA ARG A 96 -21.52 -11.12 4.37
C ARG A 96 -21.37 -11.27 5.89
N PRO A 97 -21.65 -12.46 6.44
CA PRO A 97 -21.43 -12.73 7.86
C PRO A 97 -19.98 -12.46 8.26
N PRO A 98 -19.71 -11.69 9.32
CA PRO A 98 -18.34 -11.35 9.76
C PRO A 98 -17.43 -12.57 9.91
N MET A 99 -17.94 -13.66 10.49
CA MET A 99 -17.17 -14.90 10.70
C MET A 99 -16.68 -15.54 9.40
N VAL A 100 -17.47 -15.42 8.31
CA VAL A 100 -17.08 -15.92 6.99
C VAL A 100 -15.93 -15.07 6.44
N VAL A 101 -16.06 -13.75 6.51
CA VAL A 101 -15.04 -12.81 6.03
C VAL A 101 -13.72 -12.97 6.81
N LEU A 102 -13.80 -13.05 8.15
CA LEU A 102 -12.63 -13.25 9.00
C LEU A 102 -11.97 -14.62 8.77
N GLY A 103 -12.77 -15.68 8.56
CA GLY A 103 -12.25 -17.00 8.20
C GLY A 103 -11.52 -17.03 6.86
N GLU A 104 -12.02 -16.32 5.85
CA GLU A 104 -11.32 -16.16 4.56
C GLU A 104 -10.02 -15.38 4.72
N LEU A 105 -10.01 -14.29 5.49
CA LEU A 105 -8.79 -13.51 5.75
C LEU A 105 -7.73 -14.37 6.45
N ALA A 106 -8.11 -15.18 7.47
CA ALA A 106 -7.21 -16.11 8.13
C ALA A 106 -6.69 -17.20 7.18
N THR A 107 -7.54 -17.72 6.30
CA THR A 107 -7.14 -18.66 5.24
C THR A 107 -6.14 -18.03 4.29
N GLY A 108 -6.36 -16.78 3.91
CA GLY A 108 -5.43 -16.00 3.09
C GLY A 108 -4.06 -15.81 3.73
N THR A 109 -4.04 -15.52 5.05
CA THR A 109 -2.78 -15.43 5.81
C THR A 109 -2.00 -16.74 5.73
N MET A 110 -2.65 -17.88 5.99
CA MET A 110 -2.01 -19.20 5.90
C MET A 110 -1.52 -19.53 4.49
N ALA A 111 -2.26 -19.12 3.44
CA ALA A 111 -1.85 -19.33 2.06
C ALA A 111 -0.56 -18.55 1.74
N LEU A 112 -0.49 -17.27 2.13
CA LEU A 112 0.70 -16.45 1.94
C LEU A 112 1.89 -16.93 2.79
N GLU A 113 1.65 -17.45 4.00
CA GLU A 113 2.69 -18.06 4.84
C GLU A 113 3.34 -19.26 4.17
N ARG A 114 2.55 -20.13 3.57
CA ARG A 114 3.07 -21.27 2.81
C ARG A 114 3.81 -20.84 1.55
N LEU A 115 3.22 -19.91 0.80
CA LEU A 115 3.78 -19.45 -0.46
C LEU A 115 5.12 -18.73 -0.27
N PHE A 116 5.25 -17.94 0.78
CA PHE A 116 6.43 -17.14 1.11
C PHE A 116 7.21 -17.71 2.31
N ALA A 117 7.24 -19.04 2.46
CA ALA A 117 7.95 -19.71 3.57
C ALA A 117 9.48 -19.72 3.41
N ALA A 118 10.01 -19.51 2.20
CA ALA A 118 11.44 -19.56 1.95
C ALA A 118 12.22 -18.47 2.73
N PRO A 119 13.48 -18.74 3.14
CA PRO A 119 14.31 -17.78 3.90
C PRO A 119 14.46 -16.40 3.25
N ALA A 120 14.38 -16.33 1.91
CA ALA A 120 14.40 -15.07 1.16
C ALA A 120 13.28 -14.09 1.55
N PHE A 121 12.23 -14.56 2.21
CA PHE A 121 11.08 -13.74 2.63
C PHE A 121 11.08 -13.42 4.13
N ALA A 122 12.12 -13.83 4.87
CA ALA A 122 12.20 -13.54 6.29
C ALA A 122 12.11 -12.02 6.56
N GLY A 123 11.13 -11.62 7.40
CA GLY A 123 10.86 -10.22 7.72
C GLY A 123 10.22 -9.37 6.62
N ARG A 124 9.92 -9.96 5.44
CA ARG A 124 9.34 -9.24 4.31
C ARG A 124 7.82 -9.41 4.20
N ARG A 125 7.27 -10.52 4.64
CA ARG A 125 5.82 -10.70 4.76
C ARG A 125 5.36 -10.03 6.05
N LEU A 126 4.53 -9.01 5.90
CA LEU A 126 4.03 -8.22 7.03
C LEU A 126 2.60 -8.61 7.36
N PRO A 127 2.21 -8.65 8.63
CA PRO A 127 0.83 -8.91 9.05
C PRO A 127 -0.05 -7.66 8.84
N VAL A 128 -0.11 -7.19 7.60
CA VAL A 128 -0.84 -5.98 7.19
C VAL A 128 -1.93 -6.34 6.21
N LEU A 129 -3.16 -5.95 6.53
CA LEU A 129 -4.30 -6.08 5.63
C LEU A 129 -4.42 -4.83 4.75
N VAL A 130 -4.55 -5.07 3.45
CA VAL A 130 -4.96 -4.09 2.44
C VAL A 130 -6.32 -4.54 1.90
N PRO A 131 -7.43 -3.93 2.30
CA PRO A 131 -8.74 -4.30 1.78
C PRO A 131 -8.85 -4.03 0.29
N PRO A 132 -9.38 -4.96 -0.54
CA PRO A 132 -9.71 -4.70 -1.93
C PRO A 132 -10.59 -3.45 -2.07
N TRP A 133 -10.31 -2.65 -3.11
CA TRP A 133 -10.94 -1.32 -3.32
C TRP A 133 -10.78 -0.36 -2.14
N ASN A 134 -9.85 -0.62 -1.23
CA ASN A 134 -9.61 0.16 -0.01
C ASN A 134 -10.86 0.25 0.91
N ARG A 135 -11.74 -0.76 0.90
CA ARG A 135 -13.00 -0.76 1.65
C ARG A 135 -13.10 -1.94 2.61
N ILE A 136 -13.44 -1.63 3.84
CA ILE A 136 -13.73 -2.61 4.90
C ILE A 136 -14.88 -2.13 5.78
N ALA A 137 -15.78 -3.04 6.14
CA ALA A 137 -16.84 -2.74 7.08
C ALA A 137 -16.24 -2.39 8.45
N PRO A 138 -16.64 -1.26 9.08
CA PRO A 138 -16.08 -0.84 10.37
C PRO A 138 -16.20 -1.91 11.45
N GLY A 139 -17.26 -2.72 11.42
CA GLY A 139 -17.48 -3.81 12.37
C GLY A 139 -16.47 -4.96 12.31
N LEU A 140 -15.69 -5.09 11.21
CA LEU A 140 -14.65 -6.10 11.08
C LEU A 140 -13.32 -5.65 11.71
N VAL A 141 -13.06 -4.34 11.76
CA VAL A 141 -11.78 -3.78 12.19
C VAL A 141 -11.36 -4.22 13.59
N PRO A 142 -12.27 -4.28 14.61
CA PRO A 142 -11.89 -4.73 15.96
C PRO A 142 -11.37 -6.18 16.04
N ALA A 143 -11.80 -7.04 15.13
CA ALA A 143 -11.41 -8.46 15.13
C ALA A 143 -10.12 -8.75 14.35
N LEU A 144 -9.57 -7.79 13.61
CA LEU A 144 -8.35 -8.00 12.81
C LEU A 144 -7.13 -8.42 13.65
N PRO A 145 -6.85 -7.82 14.83
CA PRO A 145 -5.76 -8.29 15.68
C PRO A 145 -5.94 -9.74 16.19
N GLU A 146 -7.18 -10.18 16.42
CA GLU A 146 -7.49 -11.53 16.90
C GLU A 146 -7.15 -12.62 15.87
N ILE A 147 -7.15 -12.25 14.58
CA ILE A 147 -6.76 -13.15 13.48
C ILE A 147 -5.35 -12.85 12.95
N GLY A 148 -4.54 -12.09 13.72
CA GLY A 148 -3.11 -11.94 13.51
C GLY A 148 -2.67 -10.71 12.70
N PHE A 149 -3.57 -9.80 12.31
CA PHE A 149 -3.16 -8.56 11.69
C PHE A 149 -2.68 -7.53 12.71
N ALA A 150 -1.51 -6.93 12.46
CA ALA A 150 -0.97 -5.82 13.22
C ALA A 150 -1.05 -4.49 12.45
N GLY A 151 -1.40 -4.54 11.16
CA GLY A 151 -1.51 -3.37 10.31
C GLY A 151 -2.73 -3.39 9.40
N LEU A 152 -3.21 -2.17 9.08
CA LEU A 152 -4.28 -1.91 8.13
C LEU A 152 -3.86 -0.78 7.20
N SER A 153 -4.05 -0.94 5.90
CA SER A 153 -3.81 0.11 4.92
C SER A 153 -4.99 0.25 3.98
N THR A 154 -5.63 1.42 4.02
CA THR A 154 -6.69 1.83 3.11
C THR A 154 -6.27 3.07 2.31
N TYR A 155 -7.21 3.87 1.80
CA TYR A 155 -6.95 5.08 1.04
C TYR A 155 -7.47 6.33 1.76
N GLY A 156 -6.72 7.43 1.65
CA GLY A 156 -7.09 8.72 2.20
C GLY A 156 -6.73 8.89 3.69
N PRO A 157 -7.16 10.00 4.31
CA PRO A 157 -6.82 10.30 5.68
C PRO A 157 -7.41 9.28 6.65
N ARG A 158 -6.59 8.84 7.60
CA ARG A 158 -7.05 7.96 8.69
C ARG A 158 -7.69 8.79 9.81
N GLN A 159 -8.66 8.21 10.51
CA GLN A 159 -9.25 8.85 11.68
C GLN A 159 -8.35 8.75 12.92
N ARG A 160 -7.67 7.62 13.09
CA ARG A 160 -6.76 7.34 14.21
C ARG A 160 -5.53 6.58 13.70
N PRO A 161 -4.35 6.81 14.28
CA PRO A 161 -3.15 6.03 13.98
C PRO A 161 -3.29 4.55 14.31
N GLU A 162 -4.07 4.25 15.33
CA GLU A 162 -4.37 2.92 15.83
C GLU A 162 -5.89 2.83 16.07
N PRO A 163 -6.67 2.35 15.08
CA PRO A 163 -8.13 2.29 15.19
C PRO A 163 -8.59 1.38 16.32
N VAL A 164 -7.84 0.31 16.60
CA VAL A 164 -7.99 -0.58 17.74
C VAL A 164 -6.62 -0.96 18.28
N ARG A 165 -6.53 -1.32 19.54
CA ARG A 165 -5.26 -1.68 20.18
C ARG A 165 -4.54 -2.80 19.41
N GLY A 166 -3.28 -2.56 19.07
CA GLY A 166 -2.45 -3.51 18.33
C GLY A 166 -2.63 -3.49 16.81
N LEU A 167 -3.50 -2.63 16.27
CA LEU A 167 -3.70 -2.48 14.82
C LEU A 167 -3.27 -1.09 14.35
N ARG A 168 -2.09 -0.99 13.76
CA ARG A 168 -1.57 0.26 13.21
C ARG A 168 -2.16 0.55 11.83
N GLN A 169 -2.66 1.76 11.59
CA GLN A 169 -3.18 2.16 10.28
C GLN A 169 -2.25 3.14 9.57
N ILE A 170 -1.79 2.78 8.37
CA ILE A 170 -1.00 3.62 7.47
C ILE A 170 -1.63 3.54 6.08
N ASN A 171 -2.17 4.64 5.59
CA ASN A 171 -2.91 4.68 4.34
C ASN A 171 -2.06 5.19 3.17
N THR A 172 -2.53 4.93 1.95
CA THR A 172 -2.12 5.65 0.73
C THR A 172 -3.01 6.87 0.51
N HIS A 173 -2.50 7.86 -0.22
CA HIS A 173 -3.17 9.16 -0.39
C HIS A 173 -3.19 9.64 -1.84
N VAL A 174 -2.29 9.13 -2.66
CA VAL A 174 -2.15 9.49 -4.08
C VAL A 174 -2.35 8.23 -4.90
N ASP A 175 -3.52 8.08 -5.51
CA ASP A 175 -3.81 7.01 -6.48
C ASP A 175 -3.49 7.51 -7.87
N LEU A 176 -2.66 6.78 -8.61
CA LEU A 176 -2.20 7.19 -9.94
C LEU A 176 -3.21 6.83 -11.05
N ILE A 177 -4.25 6.06 -10.74
CA ILE A 177 -5.22 5.59 -11.72
C ILE A 177 -6.53 6.36 -11.62
N ASP A 178 -7.00 6.88 -12.74
CA ASP A 178 -8.33 7.50 -12.85
C ASP A 178 -9.43 6.46 -13.05
N TRP A 179 -9.85 5.83 -11.98
CA TRP A 179 -10.90 4.81 -11.98
C TRP A 179 -12.26 5.32 -12.46
N LYS A 180 -12.49 6.63 -12.47
CA LYS A 180 -13.74 7.25 -12.90
C LYS A 180 -13.72 7.63 -14.38
N GLY A 181 -12.54 8.00 -14.89
CA GLY A 181 -12.33 8.45 -16.26
C GLY A 181 -11.92 7.36 -17.25
N GLY A 182 -11.96 6.07 -16.86
CA GLY A 182 -11.68 4.95 -17.77
C GLY A 182 -10.45 4.12 -17.43
N GLY A 183 -9.74 4.39 -16.34
CA GLY A 183 -8.66 3.52 -15.82
C GLY A 183 -7.26 3.85 -16.33
N GLY A 184 -7.03 5.00 -16.95
CA GLY A 184 -5.70 5.49 -17.32
C GLY A 184 -5.03 6.33 -16.24
N PHE A 185 -3.89 6.94 -16.57
CA PHE A 185 -3.17 7.84 -15.67
C PHE A 185 -4.01 9.09 -15.32
N VAL A 186 -4.05 9.45 -14.04
CA VAL A 186 -4.75 10.69 -13.58
C VAL A 186 -4.12 11.98 -14.13
N GLY A 187 -2.92 11.90 -14.69
CA GLY A 187 -2.15 13.06 -15.16
C GLY A 187 -1.20 13.63 -14.11
N GLU A 188 -0.03 14.10 -14.58
CA GLU A 188 1.06 14.60 -13.72
C GLU A 188 0.61 15.72 -12.79
N ASN A 189 -0.15 16.69 -13.31
CA ASN A 189 -0.61 17.83 -12.50
C ASN A 189 -1.52 17.41 -11.35
N ILE A 190 -2.43 16.46 -11.60
CA ILE A 190 -3.35 15.95 -10.58
C ILE A 190 -2.57 15.12 -9.55
N ALA A 191 -1.70 14.22 -9.99
CA ALA A 191 -0.89 13.39 -9.10
C ALA A 191 0.02 14.24 -8.19
N LEU A 192 0.66 15.28 -8.73
CA LEU A 192 1.48 16.21 -7.95
C LEU A 192 0.65 17.06 -6.99
N ALA A 193 -0.53 17.53 -7.40
CA ALA A 193 -1.42 18.28 -6.51
C ALA A 193 -1.87 17.41 -5.33
N LEU A 194 -2.32 16.17 -5.59
CA LEU A 194 -2.68 15.21 -4.55
C LEU A 194 -1.51 14.94 -3.57
N LEU A 195 -0.29 14.81 -4.10
CA LEU A 195 0.90 14.60 -3.29
C LEU A 195 1.19 15.80 -2.36
N ILE A 196 1.14 17.00 -2.91
CA ILE A 196 1.39 18.25 -2.16
C ILE A 196 0.32 18.44 -1.08
N ASP A 197 -0.95 18.26 -1.42
CA ASP A 197 -2.07 18.37 -0.47
C ASP A 197 -1.95 17.34 0.66
N ALA A 198 -1.59 16.10 0.33
CA ALA A 198 -1.38 15.05 1.32
C ALA A 198 -0.19 15.35 2.24
N LEU A 199 0.92 15.88 1.71
CA LEU A 199 2.08 16.31 2.50
C LEU A 199 1.73 17.48 3.42
N ALA A 200 1.01 18.49 2.94
CA ALA A 200 0.56 19.63 3.75
C ALA A 200 -0.39 19.19 4.86
N ALA A 201 -1.31 18.28 4.56
CA ALA A 201 -2.21 17.68 5.55
C ALA A 201 -1.46 16.87 6.61
N ALA A 202 -0.47 16.07 6.21
CA ALA A 202 0.38 15.29 7.12
C ALA A 202 1.25 16.20 8.00
N ARG A 203 1.74 17.33 7.48
CA ARG A 203 2.52 18.30 8.23
C ARG A 203 1.69 19.00 9.32
N THR A 204 0.43 19.32 9.04
CA THR A 204 -0.44 20.07 9.94
C THR A 204 -1.20 19.19 10.96
N ARG A 205 -1.25 17.88 10.71
CA ARG A 205 -1.90 16.89 11.60
C ARG A 205 -0.85 15.99 12.26
N ASP A 206 -1.27 14.84 12.77
CA ASP A 206 -0.36 13.77 13.17
C ASP A 206 0.49 13.34 11.96
N ALA A 207 1.79 13.60 12.02
CA ALA A 207 2.73 13.25 10.98
C ALA A 207 2.61 11.75 10.65
N THR A 208 2.01 11.48 9.52
CA THR A 208 1.92 10.13 8.96
C THR A 208 2.67 10.10 7.64
N ALA A 209 3.22 8.96 7.28
CA ALA A 209 3.78 8.78 5.96
C ALA A 209 2.67 8.96 4.90
N VAL A 210 2.99 9.70 3.84
CA VAL A 210 2.10 9.86 2.68
C VAL A 210 2.36 8.72 1.70
N GLY A 211 1.33 7.96 1.35
CA GLY A 211 1.46 6.82 0.46
C GLY A 211 1.06 7.15 -0.97
N VAL A 212 1.89 6.72 -1.91
CA VAL A 212 1.58 6.66 -3.34
C VAL A 212 1.08 5.25 -3.65
N LEU A 213 -0.05 5.16 -4.34
CA LEU A 213 -0.70 3.92 -4.74
C LEU A 213 -0.59 3.74 -6.25
N SER A 214 -0.06 2.61 -6.66
CA SER A 214 -0.01 2.16 -8.05
C SER A 214 -0.70 0.80 -8.22
N HIS A 215 -1.02 0.44 -9.46
CA HIS A 215 -1.64 -0.84 -9.83
C HIS A 215 -0.97 -1.31 -11.12
N HIS A 216 0.14 -2.04 -11.01
CA HIS A 216 1.00 -2.40 -12.14
C HIS A 216 0.26 -3.08 -13.30
N LEU A 217 -0.83 -3.83 -13.02
CA LEU A 217 -1.60 -4.55 -14.03
C LEU A 217 -2.41 -3.64 -14.97
N VAL A 218 -2.66 -2.38 -14.58
CA VAL A 218 -3.50 -1.44 -15.35
C VAL A 218 -2.79 -0.12 -15.68
N MET A 219 -1.51 0.01 -15.31
CA MET A 219 -0.73 1.21 -15.61
C MET A 219 -0.44 1.34 -17.09
N ASP A 220 -0.74 2.50 -17.66
CA ASP A 220 -0.32 2.92 -19.00
C ASP A 220 1.10 3.53 -19.01
N GLU A 221 1.64 3.83 -20.19
CA GLU A 221 2.99 4.39 -20.31
C GLU A 221 3.12 5.72 -19.55
N GLY A 222 2.11 6.57 -19.56
CA GLY A 222 2.12 7.83 -18.82
C GLY A 222 2.27 7.63 -17.32
N THR A 223 1.61 6.60 -16.76
CA THR A 223 1.74 6.23 -15.34
C THR A 223 3.15 5.74 -15.02
N TRP A 224 3.73 4.88 -15.88
CA TRP A 224 5.09 4.36 -15.71
C TRP A 224 6.14 5.46 -15.76
N ASP A 225 6.04 6.37 -16.74
CA ASP A 225 6.98 7.48 -16.91
C ASP A 225 6.90 8.46 -15.74
N PHE A 226 5.68 8.78 -15.30
CA PHE A 226 5.48 9.63 -14.12
C PHE A 226 6.08 9.00 -12.87
N LEU A 227 5.80 7.73 -12.60
CA LEU A 227 6.26 7.05 -11.39
C LEU A 227 7.79 6.97 -11.35
N ARG A 228 8.43 6.65 -12.47
CA ARG A 228 9.90 6.67 -12.61
C ARG A 228 10.46 8.07 -12.32
N SER A 229 9.94 9.08 -13.00
CA SER A 229 10.37 10.47 -12.83
C SER A 229 10.18 10.97 -11.39
N LEU A 230 9.07 10.57 -10.76
CA LEU A 230 8.76 10.91 -9.37
C LEU A 230 9.82 10.32 -8.43
N TRP A 231 10.10 9.01 -8.53
CA TRP A 231 11.05 8.32 -7.65
C TRP A 231 12.48 8.84 -7.84
N GLU A 232 12.94 9.06 -9.06
CA GLU A 232 14.24 9.63 -9.34
C GLU A 232 14.41 11.05 -8.75
N LYS A 233 13.39 11.88 -8.87
CA LYS A 233 13.42 13.27 -8.35
C LYS A 233 13.31 13.32 -6.82
N ILE A 234 12.49 12.45 -6.23
CA ILE A 234 12.20 12.49 -4.79
C ILE A 234 13.35 11.90 -3.97
N SER A 235 13.99 10.84 -4.44
CA SER A 235 15.04 10.12 -3.71
C SER A 235 16.24 11.01 -3.30
N VAL A 236 16.42 12.14 -4.00
CA VAL A 236 17.52 13.08 -3.74
C VAL A 236 17.08 14.39 -3.08
N LYS A 237 15.78 14.57 -2.77
CA LYS A 237 15.27 15.83 -2.21
C LYS A 237 15.54 15.94 -0.70
N PRO A 238 16.19 17.04 -0.26
CA PRO A 238 16.33 17.33 1.16
C PRO A 238 14.99 17.50 1.86
N GLY A 239 14.85 16.94 3.06
CA GLY A 239 13.64 17.05 3.87
C GLY A 239 12.55 16.04 3.53
N LEU A 240 12.87 15.05 2.67
CA LEU A 240 11.97 13.95 2.34
C LEU A 240 12.70 12.60 2.53
N ARG A 241 11.99 11.60 3.02
CA ARG A 241 12.47 10.22 3.19
C ARG A 241 11.48 9.23 2.58
N MET A 242 12.01 8.27 1.82
CA MET A 242 11.25 7.07 1.44
C MET A 242 11.35 6.04 2.56
N SER A 243 10.21 5.56 3.05
CA SER A 243 10.13 4.61 4.15
C SER A 243 9.63 3.25 3.68
N ALA A 244 10.28 2.19 4.13
CA ALA A 244 9.82 0.84 3.88
C ALA A 244 8.58 0.52 4.75
N ALA A 245 7.70 -0.34 4.25
CA ALA A 245 6.51 -0.75 5.00
C ALA A 245 6.89 -1.43 6.35
N GLN A 246 8.00 -2.17 6.40
CA GLN A 246 8.51 -2.75 7.64
C GLN A 246 8.73 -1.69 8.72
N GLU A 247 9.32 -0.54 8.36
CA GLU A 247 9.57 0.56 9.29
C GLU A 247 8.27 1.22 9.74
N LEU A 248 7.34 1.43 8.80
CA LEU A 248 6.08 2.11 9.06
C LEU A 248 5.15 1.29 9.97
N PHE A 249 5.09 -0.03 9.74
CA PHE A 249 4.22 -0.93 10.51
C PHE A 249 4.92 -1.59 11.71
N ALA A 250 6.22 -1.35 11.94
CA ALA A 250 6.90 -1.81 13.15
C ALA A 250 6.22 -1.26 14.43
N SER A 251 6.18 -2.06 15.47
CA SER A 251 5.69 -1.63 16.79
C SER A 251 6.51 -0.46 17.33
N ARG A 252 5.90 0.40 18.17
CA ARG A 252 6.62 1.53 18.79
C ARG A 252 7.83 1.08 19.61
N GLU A 253 7.78 -0.12 20.19
CA GLU A 253 8.88 -0.70 21.00
C GLU A 253 10.12 -1.04 20.18
N ALA A 254 10.00 -1.26 18.87
CA ALA A 254 11.12 -1.55 17.97
C ALA A 254 11.76 -0.29 17.35
N ARG A 255 11.31 0.90 17.74
CA ARG A 255 11.81 2.19 17.19
C ARG A 255 12.68 3.00 18.15
N VAL A 256 13.09 2.41 19.29
CA VAL A 256 13.99 3.02 20.30
C VAL A 256 15.41 2.53 20.12
#